data_c90478080f0a063cb1bb1c66a9ce49b1
#
_entry.id   c90478080f0a063cb1bb1c66a9ce49b1
#
_cell.length_a   1.000
_cell.length_b   1.000
_cell.length_c   1.000
_cell.angle_alpha   90.00
_cell.angle_beta   90.00
_cell.angle_gamma   90.00
#
_symmetry.space_group_name_H-M   'P 1'
#
loop_
_entity.id
_entity.type
_entity.pdbx_description
1 polymer ?
#
loop_
_entity_poly.entity_id
_entity_poly.type
_entity_poly.pdbx_seq_one_letter_code
_entity_poly.pdbx_strand_id
1 'polypeptide(L)'
;MAFSSGFSDIKLSELFNKVSEEQLVAYYLNINTIPCKISAPYRQDSNPSLGIYMNRNGKIQFTDFGTKDSGGILDLLMKIWNCDFKKCVDIISKDLDKINKKVEIRKTLGITKTLSHRTSSNIQVKFREWRKYDLEFWESFGISKPWLEFGEVYPISRIFYINENKITDYPADKYAYAYIERKDGNITLKIYQPFSETRKWISKHDASVWDLWTKIPDKGPRLIITSSRKDALCVWENTGIPCVSLQGEGYIPKEQVVMELKKRFTDIYILYDNDFKSDENHGHIFGKKLSEMFQLIQIEIPEEYKSKDPSDLCKNYNRETVQKVINKLIADKESDMDDLPF
;
A
#
# COMPACT_ATOMS: atom_id res chain seq x y z
N MET A 1 -33.78 -9.59 -15.69
CA MET A 1 -33.23 -9.43 -17.04
C MET A 1 -31.73 -9.19 -16.87
N ALA A 2 -30.95 -10.20 -17.21
CA ALA A 2 -29.48 -10.13 -17.10
C ALA A 2 -28.95 -9.40 -18.33
N PHE A 3 -28.31 -8.25 -18.14
CA PHE A 3 -27.67 -7.52 -19.23
C PHE A 3 -26.24 -8.07 -19.41
N SER A 4 -25.92 -8.40 -20.66
CA SER A 4 -24.68 -8.95 -21.17
C SER A 4 -23.48 -8.05 -20.87
N SER A 5 -22.61 -8.46 -19.96
CA SER A 5 -21.35 -7.78 -19.59
C SER A 5 -20.21 -7.98 -20.62
N GLY A 6 -20.35 -8.88 -21.58
CA GLY A 6 -19.26 -9.27 -22.48
C GLY A 6 -18.92 -8.30 -23.63
N PHE A 7 -19.83 -7.42 -24.03
CA PHE A 7 -19.60 -6.56 -25.22
C PHE A 7 -18.96 -5.20 -24.90
N SER A 8 -19.01 -4.76 -23.63
CA SER A 8 -18.40 -3.52 -23.17
C SER A 8 -16.91 -3.70 -22.78
N ASP A 9 -16.55 -4.86 -22.25
CA ASP A 9 -15.20 -5.11 -21.73
C ASP A 9 -14.14 -5.26 -22.85
N ILE A 10 -14.51 -5.85 -24.00
CA ILE A 10 -13.59 -6.00 -25.15
C ILE A 10 -13.27 -4.63 -25.75
N LYS A 11 -14.27 -3.75 -25.93
CA LYS A 11 -14.05 -2.40 -26.45
C LYS A 11 -13.27 -1.50 -25.51
N LEU A 12 -13.41 -1.68 -24.20
CA LEU A 12 -12.70 -0.92 -23.18
C LEU A 12 -11.22 -1.29 -23.13
N SER A 13 -10.90 -2.58 -23.16
CA SER A 13 -9.50 -3.06 -23.20
C SER A 13 -8.81 -2.63 -24.48
N GLU A 14 -9.49 -2.67 -25.62
CA GLU A 14 -8.96 -2.19 -26.91
C GLU A 14 -8.68 -0.68 -26.91
N LEU A 15 -9.55 0.12 -26.26
CA LEU A 15 -9.35 1.55 -26.11
C LEU A 15 -8.09 1.84 -25.28
N PHE A 16 -7.97 1.23 -24.09
CA PHE A 16 -6.84 1.46 -23.21
C PHE A 16 -5.52 0.82 -23.67
N ASN A 17 -5.56 -0.08 -24.66
CA ASN A 17 -4.35 -0.49 -25.39
C ASN A 17 -3.82 0.60 -26.33
N LYS A 18 -4.66 1.57 -26.74
CA LYS A 18 -4.32 2.64 -27.68
C LYS A 18 -4.08 4.01 -27.02
N VAL A 19 -4.63 4.21 -25.82
CA VAL A 19 -4.53 5.49 -25.09
C VAL A 19 -4.50 5.25 -23.59
N SER A 20 -3.60 5.91 -22.86
CA SER A 20 -3.56 5.82 -21.40
C SER A 20 -4.52 6.82 -20.73
N GLU A 21 -4.89 6.56 -19.49
CA GLU A 21 -5.72 7.47 -18.69
C GLU A 21 -5.05 8.84 -18.54
N GLU A 22 -3.73 8.87 -18.40
CA GLU A 22 -2.94 10.10 -18.32
C GLU A 22 -3.01 10.92 -19.62
N GLN A 23 -3.01 10.24 -20.77
CA GLN A 23 -3.17 10.91 -22.07
C GLN A 23 -4.55 11.55 -22.21
N LEU A 24 -5.60 10.88 -21.70
CA LEU A 24 -6.96 11.43 -21.66
C LEU A 24 -7.04 12.68 -20.79
N VAL A 25 -6.48 12.63 -19.58
CA VAL A 25 -6.44 13.77 -18.65
C VAL A 25 -5.66 14.94 -19.26
N ALA A 26 -4.49 14.66 -19.83
CA ALA A 26 -3.65 15.68 -20.46
C ALA A 26 -4.31 16.31 -21.70
N TYR A 27 -5.04 15.52 -22.47
CA TYR A 27 -5.67 15.99 -23.69
C TYR A 27 -6.96 16.78 -23.42
N TYR A 28 -7.89 16.21 -22.64
CA TYR A 28 -9.22 16.79 -22.44
C TYR A 28 -9.28 17.81 -21.29
N LEU A 29 -8.48 17.63 -20.25
CA LEU A 29 -8.51 18.52 -19.09
C LEU A 29 -7.32 19.47 -19.03
N ASN A 30 -6.37 19.35 -19.96
CA ASN A 30 -5.13 20.12 -20.00
C ASN A 30 -4.33 20.03 -18.66
N ILE A 31 -4.42 18.89 -17.98
CA ILE A 31 -3.72 18.61 -16.73
C ILE A 31 -2.46 17.83 -17.04
N ASN A 32 -1.32 18.32 -16.54
CA ASN A 32 -0.01 17.69 -16.75
C ASN A 32 0.62 17.16 -15.45
N THR A 33 -0.06 17.32 -14.34
CA THR A 33 0.44 16.89 -13.02
C THR A 33 -0.71 16.42 -12.14
N ILE A 34 -0.60 15.22 -11.55
CA ILE A 34 -1.50 14.66 -10.55
C ILE A 34 -0.68 14.25 -9.30
N PRO A 35 -1.28 14.30 -8.11
CA PRO A 35 -2.63 14.80 -7.84
C PRO A 35 -2.76 16.31 -8.04
N CYS A 36 -3.93 16.74 -8.46
CA CYS A 36 -4.25 18.16 -8.62
C CYS A 36 -5.67 18.45 -8.14
N LYS A 37 -5.98 19.73 -7.96
CA LYS A 37 -7.33 20.22 -7.64
C LYS A 37 -7.67 21.31 -8.60
N ILE A 38 -8.80 21.17 -9.30
CA ILE A 38 -9.30 22.11 -10.31
C ILE A 38 -10.75 22.48 -10.03
N SER A 39 -11.26 23.52 -10.67
CA SER A 39 -12.69 23.77 -10.74
C SER A 39 -13.39 22.70 -11.56
N ALA A 40 -14.55 22.21 -11.10
CA ALA A 40 -15.30 21.17 -11.77
C ALA A 40 -15.82 21.66 -13.13
N PRO A 41 -15.38 21.08 -14.28
CA PRO A 41 -15.72 21.62 -15.60
C PRO A 41 -17.16 21.33 -16.04
N TYR A 42 -17.91 20.54 -15.30
CA TYR A 42 -19.32 20.16 -15.59
C TYR A 42 -20.34 20.90 -14.73
N ARG A 43 -19.93 21.84 -13.90
CA ARG A 43 -20.81 22.68 -13.09
C ARG A 43 -20.15 24.03 -12.80
N GLN A 44 -20.92 24.99 -12.31
CA GLN A 44 -20.37 26.23 -11.83
C GLN A 44 -19.59 25.97 -10.51
N ASP A 45 -18.29 26.24 -10.52
CA ASP A 45 -17.37 26.01 -9.41
C ASP A 45 -16.43 27.21 -9.25
N SER A 46 -16.77 28.11 -8.34
CA SER A 46 -15.98 29.32 -8.08
C SER A 46 -14.69 29.06 -7.31
N ASN A 47 -14.63 27.94 -6.57
CA ASN A 47 -13.45 27.51 -5.81
C ASN A 47 -13.09 26.09 -6.23
N PRO A 48 -11.84 25.83 -6.70
CA PRO A 48 -11.44 24.50 -7.11
C PRO A 48 -11.82 23.43 -6.08
N SER A 49 -12.72 22.51 -6.45
CA SER A 49 -13.21 21.45 -5.58
C SER A 49 -13.13 20.05 -6.19
N LEU A 50 -12.74 19.91 -7.45
CA LEU A 50 -12.54 18.65 -8.11
C LEU A 50 -11.10 18.17 -7.91
N GLY A 51 -10.88 17.17 -7.06
CA GLY A 51 -9.60 16.49 -6.88
C GLY A 51 -9.43 15.39 -7.94
N ILE A 52 -8.28 15.36 -8.61
CA ILE A 52 -7.87 14.29 -9.54
C ILE A 52 -6.58 13.67 -9.01
N TYR A 53 -6.56 12.37 -8.85
CA TYR A 53 -5.45 11.64 -8.25
C TYR A 53 -5.32 10.23 -8.85
N MET A 54 -4.19 9.58 -8.64
CA MET A 54 -4.00 8.17 -8.98
C MET A 54 -4.27 7.32 -7.75
N ASN A 55 -5.10 6.30 -7.91
CA ASN A 55 -5.36 5.34 -6.84
C ASN A 55 -4.22 4.33 -6.69
N ARG A 56 -4.30 3.46 -5.68
CA ARG A 56 -3.28 2.45 -5.37
C ARG A 56 -3.03 1.45 -6.52
N ASN A 57 -3.99 1.30 -7.42
CA ASN A 57 -3.90 0.40 -8.58
C ASN A 57 -3.35 1.09 -9.83
N GLY A 58 -2.84 2.31 -9.71
CA GLY A 58 -2.34 3.09 -10.85
C GLY A 58 -3.43 3.62 -11.77
N LYS A 59 -4.70 3.67 -11.33
CA LYS A 59 -5.82 4.22 -12.09
C LYS A 59 -6.13 5.64 -11.67
N ILE A 60 -6.45 6.49 -12.65
CA ILE A 60 -6.85 7.87 -12.38
C ILE A 60 -8.28 7.90 -11.85
N GLN A 61 -8.45 8.60 -10.74
CA GLN A 61 -9.73 8.81 -10.09
C GLN A 61 -9.98 10.29 -9.84
N PHE A 62 -11.25 10.66 -9.74
CA PHE A 62 -11.64 11.97 -9.28
C PHE A 62 -12.54 11.90 -8.05
N THR A 63 -12.54 12.97 -7.26
CA THR A 63 -13.52 13.25 -6.22
C THR A 63 -13.90 14.72 -6.29
N ASP A 64 -15.16 15.00 -6.50
CA ASP A 64 -15.72 16.34 -6.38
C ASP A 64 -16.16 16.58 -4.94
N PHE A 65 -15.38 17.35 -4.20
CA PHE A 65 -15.67 17.66 -2.80
C PHE A 65 -16.90 18.59 -2.63
N GLY A 66 -17.37 19.22 -3.70
CA GLY A 66 -18.59 20.02 -3.69
C GLY A 66 -19.88 19.18 -3.76
N THR A 67 -19.90 18.16 -4.60
CA THR A 67 -21.07 17.28 -4.79
C THR A 67 -20.94 15.91 -4.13
N LYS A 68 -19.73 15.54 -3.65
CA LYS A 68 -19.36 14.22 -3.14
C LYS A 68 -19.33 13.11 -4.22
N ASP A 69 -19.41 13.49 -5.49
CA ASP A 69 -19.26 12.55 -6.61
C ASP A 69 -17.81 12.05 -6.70
N SER A 70 -17.65 10.79 -7.10
CA SER A 70 -16.35 10.19 -7.36
C SER A 70 -16.44 9.14 -8.46
N GLY A 71 -15.31 8.83 -9.12
CA GLY A 71 -15.27 7.83 -10.18
C GLY A 71 -13.93 7.79 -10.91
N GLY A 72 -13.85 7.02 -11.98
CA GLY A 72 -12.70 6.94 -12.87
C GLY A 72 -12.69 8.07 -13.90
N ILE A 73 -11.64 8.09 -14.76
CA ILE A 73 -11.51 9.13 -15.78
C ILE A 73 -12.67 9.14 -16.79
N LEU A 74 -13.20 7.97 -17.16
CA LEU A 74 -14.34 7.88 -18.07
C LEU A 74 -15.59 8.45 -17.44
N ASP A 75 -15.84 8.19 -16.14
CA ASP A 75 -16.97 8.75 -15.41
C ASP A 75 -16.90 10.28 -15.38
N LEU A 76 -15.70 10.83 -15.23
CA LEU A 76 -15.49 12.27 -15.28
C LEU A 76 -15.79 12.84 -16.68
N LEU A 77 -15.28 12.19 -17.74
CA LEU A 77 -15.54 12.63 -19.12
C LEU A 77 -17.01 12.51 -19.50
N MET A 78 -17.71 11.46 -19.06
CA MET A 78 -19.17 11.33 -19.25
C MET A 78 -19.93 12.50 -18.60
N LYS A 79 -19.54 12.90 -17.38
CA LYS A 79 -20.12 14.07 -16.71
C LYS A 79 -19.83 15.37 -17.47
N ILE A 80 -18.59 15.58 -17.91
CA ILE A 80 -18.20 16.79 -18.66
C ILE A 80 -18.97 16.92 -19.97
N TRP A 81 -19.15 15.83 -20.70
CA TRP A 81 -19.83 15.81 -21.98
C TRP A 81 -21.34 15.56 -21.90
N ASN A 82 -21.82 15.32 -20.69
CA ASN A 82 -23.22 14.95 -20.43
C ASN A 82 -23.70 13.83 -21.40
N CYS A 83 -22.97 12.73 -21.42
CA CYS A 83 -23.21 11.61 -22.34
C CYS A 83 -23.10 10.26 -21.64
N ASP A 84 -23.64 9.22 -22.28
CA ASP A 84 -23.49 7.85 -21.85
C ASP A 84 -22.10 7.26 -22.16
N PHE A 85 -21.83 6.09 -21.64
CA PHE A 85 -20.57 5.38 -21.80
C PHE A 85 -20.23 5.12 -23.27
N LYS A 86 -21.20 4.69 -24.07
CA LYS A 86 -20.98 4.38 -25.50
C LYS A 86 -20.54 5.62 -26.27
N LYS A 87 -21.22 6.72 -26.07
CA LYS A 87 -20.88 8.00 -26.70
C LYS A 87 -19.54 8.55 -26.22
N CYS A 88 -19.21 8.37 -24.94
CA CYS A 88 -17.90 8.74 -24.38
C CYS A 88 -16.77 7.97 -25.08
N VAL A 89 -16.87 6.65 -25.21
CA VAL A 89 -15.91 5.81 -25.91
C VAL A 89 -15.82 6.18 -27.39
N ASP A 90 -16.93 6.47 -28.05
CA ASP A 90 -16.95 6.90 -29.46
C ASP A 90 -16.25 8.25 -29.68
N ILE A 91 -16.39 9.21 -28.76
CA ILE A 91 -15.68 10.50 -28.81
C ILE A 91 -14.19 10.27 -28.71
N ILE A 92 -13.75 9.51 -27.69
CA ILE A 92 -12.34 9.21 -27.46
C ILE A 92 -11.74 8.48 -28.67
N SER A 93 -12.47 7.50 -29.22
CA SER A 93 -12.02 6.72 -30.39
C SER A 93 -11.80 7.60 -31.63
N LYS A 94 -12.65 8.59 -31.85
CA LYS A 94 -12.49 9.56 -32.96
C LYS A 94 -11.30 10.51 -32.76
N ASP A 95 -10.93 10.76 -31.51
CA ASP A 95 -9.84 11.68 -31.19
C ASP A 95 -8.49 10.99 -30.97
N LEU A 96 -8.41 9.65 -31.07
CA LEU A 96 -7.17 8.88 -30.82
C LEU A 96 -5.97 9.42 -31.59
N ASP A 97 -6.13 9.70 -32.90
CA ASP A 97 -5.04 10.23 -33.72
C ASP A 97 -4.58 11.62 -33.24
N LYS A 98 -5.52 12.46 -32.81
CA LYS A 98 -5.22 13.79 -32.27
C LYS A 98 -4.51 13.71 -30.92
N ILE A 99 -4.97 12.80 -30.06
CA ILE A 99 -4.35 12.53 -28.74
C ILE A 99 -2.90 12.10 -28.94
N ASN A 100 -2.68 11.09 -29.79
CA ASN A 100 -1.35 10.55 -30.05
C ASN A 100 -0.43 11.57 -30.72
N LYS A 101 -0.92 12.32 -31.70
CA LYS A 101 -0.17 13.40 -32.39
C LYS A 101 0.25 14.52 -31.41
N LYS A 102 -0.63 14.91 -30.49
CA LYS A 102 -0.29 15.90 -29.44
C LYS A 102 0.80 15.39 -28.50
N VAL A 103 0.82 14.10 -28.22
CA VAL A 103 1.87 13.44 -27.41
C VAL A 103 3.20 13.40 -28.17
N GLU A 104 3.20 13.07 -29.45
CA GLU A 104 4.41 13.07 -30.30
C GLU A 104 5.02 14.47 -30.45
N ILE A 105 4.21 15.49 -30.73
CA ILE A 105 4.66 16.88 -30.83
C ILE A 105 5.30 17.32 -29.51
N ARG A 106 4.72 16.96 -28.38
CA ARG A 106 5.31 17.25 -27.05
C ARG A 106 6.65 16.54 -26.84
N LYS A 107 6.81 15.30 -27.28
CA LYS A 107 8.08 14.56 -27.26
C LYS A 107 9.13 15.23 -28.13
N THR A 108 8.77 15.62 -29.33
CA THR A 108 9.69 16.26 -30.32
C THR A 108 10.15 17.64 -29.85
N LEU A 109 9.32 18.38 -29.13
CA LEU A 109 9.66 19.70 -28.58
C LEU A 109 10.41 19.61 -27.22
N GLY A 110 10.79 18.43 -26.79
CA GLY A 110 11.43 18.23 -25.47
C GLY A 110 10.52 18.55 -24.27
N ILE A 111 9.22 18.79 -24.52
CA ILE A 111 8.19 19.04 -23.53
C ILE A 111 7.64 17.67 -23.04
N THR A 112 8.52 16.76 -22.71
CA THR A 112 8.16 15.54 -22.00
C THR A 112 7.99 15.88 -20.51
N LYS A 113 6.97 16.67 -20.19
CA LYS A 113 6.32 16.46 -18.89
C LYS A 113 5.31 15.33 -19.08
N THR A 114 5.77 14.09 -19.04
CA THR A 114 4.99 12.98 -18.53
C THR A 114 4.19 13.53 -17.36
N LEU A 115 2.92 13.11 -17.18
CA LEU A 115 2.20 13.39 -15.94
C LEU A 115 3.17 13.03 -14.81
N SER A 116 3.91 14.03 -14.34
CA SER A 116 4.78 13.80 -13.21
C SER A 116 3.81 13.61 -12.06
N HIS A 117 3.80 12.40 -11.49
CA HIS A 117 3.48 12.34 -10.07
C HIS A 117 4.20 13.54 -9.46
N ARG A 118 3.48 14.38 -8.71
CA ARG A 118 4.15 15.34 -7.85
C ARG A 118 5.28 14.55 -7.24
N THR A 119 6.51 14.89 -7.57
CA THR A 119 7.70 14.30 -6.97
C THR A 119 7.40 14.27 -5.50
N SER A 120 7.24 13.07 -4.95
CA SER A 120 6.85 12.88 -3.57
C SER A 120 7.75 13.81 -2.79
N SER A 121 7.20 14.78 -2.08
CA SER A 121 7.98 15.73 -1.30
C SER A 121 9.01 14.90 -0.55
N ASN A 122 10.29 15.24 -0.71
CA ASN A 122 11.33 14.44 -0.10
C ASN A 122 11.13 14.56 1.41
N ILE A 123 10.75 13.45 2.04
CA ILE A 123 10.51 13.42 3.48
C ILE A 123 11.82 13.06 4.15
N GLN A 124 12.28 13.91 5.05
CA GLN A 124 13.43 13.67 5.91
C GLN A 124 13.00 13.77 7.37
N VAL A 125 13.78 13.19 8.25
CA VAL A 125 13.50 13.18 9.68
C VAL A 125 14.73 13.55 10.48
N LYS A 126 14.54 14.13 11.66
CA LYS A 126 15.57 14.27 12.66
C LYS A 126 15.38 13.18 13.70
N PHE A 127 16.36 12.29 13.82
CA PHE A 127 16.40 11.27 14.88
C PHE A 127 16.60 11.92 16.25
N ARG A 128 16.24 11.21 17.28
CA ARG A 128 16.54 11.50 18.68
C ARG A 128 16.96 10.24 19.42
N GLU A 129 17.50 10.42 20.59
CA GLU A 129 17.81 9.31 21.47
C GLU A 129 16.54 8.57 21.94
N TRP A 130 16.69 7.27 22.17
CA TRP A 130 15.67 6.45 22.80
C TRP A 130 15.38 6.95 24.20
N ARG A 131 14.12 7.07 24.57
CA ARG A 131 13.67 7.42 25.91
C ARG A 131 12.99 6.20 26.54
N LYS A 132 12.93 6.20 27.86
CA LYS A 132 12.32 5.11 28.61
C LYS A 132 10.91 4.76 28.12
N TYR A 133 10.08 5.75 27.86
CA TYR A 133 8.71 5.55 27.38
C TYR A 133 8.64 4.93 25.97
N ASP A 134 9.63 5.17 25.12
CA ASP A 134 9.70 4.51 23.80
C ASP A 134 9.95 3.01 23.98
N LEU A 135 10.90 2.66 24.83
CA LEU A 135 11.25 1.27 25.10
C LEU A 135 10.08 0.53 25.76
N GLU A 136 9.42 1.15 26.73
CA GLU A 136 8.21 0.59 27.37
C GLU A 136 7.08 0.38 26.34
N PHE A 137 6.90 1.32 25.42
CA PHE A 137 5.91 1.20 24.33
C PHE A 137 6.19 -0.01 23.44
N TRP A 138 7.41 -0.17 22.96
CA TRP A 138 7.77 -1.27 22.07
C TRP A 138 7.85 -2.62 22.80
N GLU A 139 8.34 -2.62 24.03
CA GLU A 139 8.38 -3.82 24.87
C GLU A 139 6.96 -4.37 25.13
N SER A 140 5.95 -3.50 25.24
CA SER A 140 4.56 -3.94 25.36
C SER A 140 4.06 -4.75 24.16
N PHE A 141 4.70 -4.63 23.01
CA PHE A 141 4.45 -5.43 21.81
C PHE A 141 5.47 -6.57 21.61
N GLY A 142 6.28 -6.86 22.62
CA GLY A 142 7.27 -7.91 22.56
C GLY A 142 8.47 -7.58 21.66
N ILE A 143 8.81 -6.31 21.49
CA ILE A 143 9.90 -5.88 20.63
C ILE A 143 10.94 -5.13 21.46
N SER A 144 12.13 -5.70 21.59
CA SER A 144 13.23 -5.10 22.31
C SER A 144 14.00 -4.06 21.49
N LYS A 145 14.79 -3.20 22.17
CA LYS A 145 15.62 -2.20 21.49
C LYS A 145 16.59 -2.81 20.46
N PRO A 146 17.31 -3.92 20.72
CA PRO A 146 18.16 -4.55 19.70
C PRO A 146 17.38 -4.95 18.44
N TRP A 147 16.13 -5.40 18.57
CA TRP A 147 15.29 -5.76 17.45
C TRP A 147 14.72 -4.55 16.69
N LEU A 148 14.46 -3.44 17.38
CA LEU A 148 14.14 -2.17 16.73
C LEU A 148 15.31 -1.67 15.88
N GLU A 149 16.55 -1.73 16.41
CA GLU A 149 17.76 -1.36 15.68
C GLU A 149 18.04 -2.31 14.52
N PHE A 150 17.85 -3.63 14.70
CA PHE A 150 17.89 -4.63 13.65
C PHE A 150 16.89 -4.32 12.53
N GLY A 151 15.66 -3.99 12.87
CA GLY A 151 14.59 -3.61 11.95
C GLY A 151 14.68 -2.18 11.44
N GLU A 152 15.75 -1.45 11.73
CA GLU A 152 15.95 -0.05 11.33
C GLU A 152 14.76 0.86 11.71
N VAL A 153 14.30 0.69 12.94
CA VAL A 153 13.27 1.54 13.57
C VAL A 153 13.96 2.51 14.51
N TYR A 154 13.72 3.79 14.34
CA TYR A 154 14.38 4.82 15.17
C TYR A 154 13.40 5.91 15.60
N PRO A 155 13.51 6.42 16.85
CA PRO A 155 12.66 7.52 17.32
C PRO A 155 13.07 8.83 16.66
N ILE A 156 12.09 9.67 16.35
CA ILE A 156 12.29 10.94 15.68
C ILE A 156 11.74 12.11 16.48
N SER A 157 12.28 13.30 16.21
CA SER A 157 11.85 14.55 16.85
C SER A 157 11.24 15.55 15.88
N ARG A 158 11.58 15.50 14.59
CA ARG A 158 11.05 16.42 13.56
C ARG A 158 10.88 15.70 12.24
N ILE A 159 9.96 16.20 11.44
CA ILE A 159 9.62 15.73 10.09
C ILE A 159 9.79 16.91 9.15
N PHE A 160 10.55 16.74 8.07
CA PHE A 160 10.79 17.74 7.05
C PHE A 160 10.17 17.30 5.73
N TYR A 161 9.37 18.17 5.14
CA TYR A 161 8.88 18.03 3.78
C TYR A 161 9.68 18.97 2.90
N ILE A 162 10.46 18.42 1.99
CA ILE A 162 11.34 19.17 1.10
C ILE A 162 10.71 19.15 -0.30
N ASN A 163 10.21 20.28 -0.73
CA ASN A 163 9.81 20.54 -2.11
C ASN A 163 10.88 21.41 -2.78
N GLU A 164 10.89 21.48 -4.11
CA GLU A 164 11.91 22.17 -4.91
C GLU A 164 12.31 23.57 -4.38
N ASN A 165 11.37 24.30 -3.79
CA ASN A 165 11.58 25.70 -3.33
C ASN A 165 11.20 25.93 -1.86
N LYS A 166 10.83 24.89 -1.10
CA LYS A 166 10.36 25.08 0.27
C LYS A 166 10.64 23.88 1.15
N ILE A 167 11.27 24.13 2.28
CA ILE A 167 11.35 23.16 3.38
C ILE A 167 10.29 23.57 4.40
N THR A 168 9.39 22.63 4.69
CA THR A 168 8.42 22.79 5.78
C THR A 168 8.72 21.74 6.84
N ASP A 169 8.91 22.14 8.07
CA ASP A 169 9.22 21.26 9.17
C ASP A 169 8.13 21.29 10.24
N TYR A 170 7.91 20.13 10.86
CA TYR A 170 6.95 19.93 11.92
C TYR A 170 7.59 19.17 13.07
N PRO A 171 7.24 19.48 14.33
CA PRO A 171 7.57 18.60 15.43
C PRO A 171 6.88 17.24 15.19
N ALA A 172 7.60 16.16 15.42
CA ALA A 172 7.01 14.84 15.47
C ALA A 172 6.26 14.65 16.80
N ASP A 173 5.28 13.75 16.82
CA ASP A 173 4.58 13.40 18.05
C ASP A 173 5.55 12.83 19.10
N LYS A 174 5.12 12.80 20.38
CA LYS A 174 5.90 12.21 21.47
C LYS A 174 6.36 10.79 21.13
N TYR A 175 5.44 9.98 20.59
CA TYR A 175 5.70 8.64 20.08
C TYR A 175 5.72 8.72 18.55
N ALA A 176 6.87 8.90 17.99
CA ALA A 176 7.07 8.95 16.54
C ALA A 176 8.33 8.21 16.16
N TYR A 177 8.20 7.31 15.18
CA TYR A 177 9.26 6.40 14.78
C TYR A 177 9.41 6.38 13.26
N ALA A 178 10.64 6.41 12.79
CA ALA A 178 10.98 6.22 11.39
C ALA A 178 11.30 4.74 11.13
N TYR A 179 10.69 4.17 10.12
CA TYR A 179 11.03 2.86 9.56
C TYR A 179 11.82 3.10 8.31
N ILE A 180 13.06 2.62 8.29
CA ILE A 180 13.96 2.77 7.15
C ILE A 180 14.01 1.45 6.40
N GLU A 181 13.96 1.51 5.07
CA GLU A 181 14.15 0.37 4.21
C GLU A 181 15.04 0.75 3.03
N ARG A 182 15.74 -0.24 2.47
CA ARG A 182 16.60 -0.04 1.31
C ARG A 182 16.11 -0.90 0.15
N LYS A 183 15.93 -0.24 -0.99
CA LYS A 183 15.55 -0.91 -2.23
C LYS A 183 16.29 -0.30 -3.40
N ASP A 184 16.91 -1.18 -4.22
CA ASP A 184 17.63 -0.79 -5.44
C ASP A 184 18.64 0.35 -5.20
N GLY A 185 19.37 0.29 -4.07
CA GLY A 185 20.34 1.31 -3.65
C GLY A 185 19.74 2.59 -3.06
N ASN A 186 18.42 2.73 -3.04
CA ASN A 186 17.73 3.88 -2.49
C ASN A 186 17.25 3.63 -1.06
N ILE A 187 17.30 4.66 -0.23
CA ILE A 187 16.73 4.66 1.11
C ILE A 187 15.29 5.14 1.02
N THR A 188 14.37 4.36 1.56
CA THR A 188 12.95 4.69 1.69
C THR A 188 12.58 4.88 3.16
N LEU A 189 11.54 5.66 3.42
CA LEU A 189 11.14 6.09 4.76
C LEU A 189 9.63 5.98 4.95
N LYS A 190 9.23 5.38 6.06
CA LYS A 190 7.86 5.41 6.58
C LYS A 190 7.88 5.89 8.03
N ILE A 191 6.98 6.77 8.40
CA ILE A 191 6.89 7.31 9.76
C ILE A 191 5.63 6.77 10.41
N TYR A 192 5.78 6.27 11.62
CA TYR A 192 4.71 5.76 12.47
C TYR A 192 4.52 6.66 13.68
N GLN A 193 3.33 7.21 13.84
CA GLN A 193 2.88 8.01 14.97
C GLN A 193 1.63 7.38 15.57
N PRO A 194 1.76 6.39 16.48
CA PRO A 194 0.65 5.52 16.92
C PRO A 194 -0.57 6.26 17.47
N PHE A 195 -0.35 7.40 18.10
CA PHE A 195 -1.39 8.18 18.78
C PHE A 195 -1.86 9.41 18.00
N SER A 196 -1.36 9.61 16.78
CA SER A 196 -1.81 10.72 15.93
C SER A 196 -3.17 10.41 15.32
N GLU A 197 -4.13 11.31 15.52
CA GLU A 197 -5.48 11.18 14.96
C GLU A 197 -5.51 11.37 13.44
N THR A 198 -4.64 12.22 12.91
CA THR A 198 -4.67 12.63 11.50
C THR A 198 -3.50 12.14 10.67
N ARG A 199 -2.37 11.82 11.29
CA ARG A 199 -1.09 11.49 10.62
C ARG A 199 -0.43 10.26 11.22
N LYS A 200 -1.21 9.23 11.52
CA LYS A 200 -0.69 7.97 12.06
C LYS A 200 0.42 7.39 11.18
N TRP A 201 0.27 7.49 9.87
CA TRP A 201 1.24 7.03 8.89
C TRP A 201 1.60 8.14 7.90
N ILE A 202 2.91 8.34 7.71
CA ILE A 202 3.46 9.19 6.65
C ILE A 202 4.47 8.31 5.90
N SER A 203 4.26 8.07 4.61
CA SER A 203 5.07 7.10 3.88
C SER A 203 5.62 7.69 2.59
N LYS A 204 6.90 7.40 2.34
CA LYS A 204 7.57 7.52 1.05
C LYS A 204 7.78 6.14 0.39
N HIS A 205 7.41 5.06 1.06
CA HIS A 205 7.45 3.73 0.48
C HIS A 205 6.41 3.61 -0.63
N ASP A 206 6.79 3.04 -1.76
CA ASP A 206 5.85 2.56 -2.76
C ASP A 206 5.40 1.11 -2.46
N ALA A 207 4.42 0.60 -3.20
CA ALA A 207 3.88 -0.74 -3.00
C ALA A 207 4.89 -1.87 -3.25
N SER A 208 6.05 -1.57 -3.85
CA SER A 208 7.08 -2.55 -4.16
C SER A 208 8.11 -2.73 -3.05
N VAL A 209 8.09 -1.87 -2.02
CA VAL A 209 8.98 -1.96 -0.86
C VAL A 209 8.40 -2.94 0.15
N TRP A 210 9.18 -3.95 0.50
CA TRP A 210 8.85 -4.88 1.58
C TRP A 210 9.65 -4.52 2.83
N ASP A 211 8.99 -4.47 3.96
CA ASP A 211 9.67 -4.26 5.23
C ASP A 211 10.50 -5.50 5.61
N LEU A 212 11.70 -5.26 6.11
CA LEU A 212 12.68 -6.27 6.53
C LEU A 212 13.23 -7.16 5.40
N TRP A 213 12.97 -6.84 4.12
CA TRP A 213 13.45 -7.62 2.98
C TRP A 213 14.95 -7.86 3.00
N THR A 214 15.74 -6.86 3.36
CA THR A 214 17.21 -6.94 3.43
C THR A 214 17.73 -7.69 4.64
N LYS A 215 16.86 -8.09 5.56
CA LYS A 215 17.21 -8.75 6.82
C LYS A 215 16.97 -10.25 6.80
N ILE A 216 16.05 -10.74 5.94
CA ILE A 216 15.75 -12.17 5.87
C ILE A 216 16.92 -12.97 5.27
N PRO A 217 17.17 -14.19 5.77
CA PRO A 217 18.23 -15.05 5.26
C PRO A 217 17.99 -15.44 3.79
N ASP A 218 19.05 -15.81 3.09
CA ASP A 218 18.96 -16.24 1.68
C ASP A 218 18.12 -17.48 1.49
N LYS A 219 18.09 -18.37 2.47
CA LYS A 219 17.30 -19.62 2.48
C LYS A 219 16.86 -19.96 3.90
N GLY A 220 15.73 -20.65 4.01
CA GLY A 220 15.22 -21.14 5.28
C GLY A 220 14.04 -22.09 5.12
N PRO A 221 13.67 -22.82 6.18
CA PRO A 221 12.49 -23.69 6.13
C PRO A 221 11.20 -22.89 6.09
N ARG A 222 11.11 -21.78 6.81
CA ARG A 222 9.87 -21.02 6.99
C ARG A 222 10.09 -19.52 6.85
N LEU A 223 9.06 -18.83 6.33
CA LEU A 223 8.94 -17.36 6.28
C LEU A 223 7.52 -16.96 6.64
N ILE A 224 7.35 -15.88 7.39
CA ILE A 224 6.01 -15.34 7.67
C ILE A 224 5.89 -13.96 7.01
N ILE A 225 4.77 -13.73 6.30
CA ILE A 225 4.39 -12.43 5.72
C ILE A 225 3.30 -11.82 6.59
N THR A 226 3.56 -10.64 7.15
CA THR A 226 2.61 -9.90 7.99
C THR A 226 2.10 -8.62 7.29
N SER A 227 1.11 -7.97 7.88
CA SER A 227 0.55 -6.70 7.39
C SER A 227 1.38 -5.47 7.79
N SER A 228 2.26 -5.59 8.80
CA SER A 228 3.04 -4.48 9.32
C SER A 228 4.43 -4.90 9.83
N ARG A 229 5.39 -3.95 9.79
CA ARG A 229 6.74 -4.15 10.36
C ARG A 229 6.69 -4.44 11.86
N LYS A 230 5.73 -3.84 12.58
CA LYS A 230 5.55 -4.07 14.01
C LYS A 230 5.29 -5.54 14.29
N ASP A 231 4.36 -6.14 13.54
CA ASP A 231 4.00 -7.54 13.71
C ASP A 231 5.11 -8.48 13.23
N ALA A 232 5.78 -8.12 12.12
CA ALA A 232 6.94 -8.86 11.65
C ALA A 232 8.06 -8.93 12.68
N LEU A 233 8.40 -7.81 13.33
CA LEU A 233 9.42 -7.77 14.38
C LEU A 233 8.96 -8.55 15.64
N CYS A 234 7.69 -8.39 16.04
CA CYS A 234 7.13 -9.13 17.16
C CYS A 234 7.24 -10.64 16.94
N VAL A 235 6.79 -11.13 15.80
CA VAL A 235 6.84 -12.56 15.48
C VAL A 235 8.28 -13.05 15.43
N TRP A 236 9.14 -12.35 14.67
CA TRP A 236 10.50 -12.83 14.46
C TRP A 236 11.32 -12.86 15.74
N GLU A 237 11.25 -11.83 16.58
CA GLU A 237 11.95 -11.81 17.87
C GLU A 237 11.51 -12.95 18.80
N ASN A 238 10.20 -13.23 18.83
CA ASN A 238 9.65 -14.17 19.82
C ASN A 238 9.63 -15.62 19.33
N THR A 239 9.71 -15.88 18.02
CA THR A 239 9.67 -17.23 17.45
C THR A 239 10.95 -17.67 16.78
N GLY A 240 11.83 -16.73 16.41
CA GLY A 240 13.00 -16.99 15.58
C GLY A 240 12.69 -17.21 14.10
N ILE A 241 11.41 -17.19 13.68
CA ILE A 241 11.01 -17.39 12.29
C ILE A 241 11.16 -16.06 11.54
N PRO A 242 11.92 -16.02 10.43
CA PRO A 242 12.06 -14.82 9.62
C PRO A 242 10.72 -14.26 9.15
N CYS A 243 10.59 -12.94 9.21
CA CYS A 243 9.36 -12.26 8.82
C CYS A 243 9.65 -11.07 7.89
N VAL A 244 8.72 -10.85 6.96
CA VAL A 244 8.64 -9.65 6.12
C VAL A 244 7.24 -9.06 6.22
N SER A 245 7.07 -7.79 5.87
CA SER A 245 5.73 -7.25 5.71
C SER A 245 5.56 -6.44 4.44
N LEU A 246 4.33 -6.44 3.92
CA LEU A 246 3.90 -5.50 2.89
C LEU A 246 3.61 -4.13 3.52
N GLN A 247 3.37 -3.13 2.69
CA GLN A 247 3.09 -1.77 3.15
C GLN A 247 1.65 -1.57 3.68
N GLY A 248 0.88 -2.63 3.74
CA GLY A 248 -0.48 -2.71 4.26
C GLY A 248 -1.25 -3.87 3.61
N GLU A 249 -2.36 -4.27 4.20
CA GLU A 249 -3.15 -5.45 3.80
C GLU A 249 -3.68 -5.39 2.37
N GLY A 250 -4.03 -4.20 1.87
CA GLY A 250 -4.56 -4.03 0.52
C GLY A 250 -3.54 -4.13 -0.61
N TYR A 251 -2.25 -4.34 -0.33
CA TYR A 251 -1.21 -4.45 -1.35
C TYR A 251 -1.09 -5.87 -1.87
N ILE A 252 -1.13 -6.02 -3.20
CA ILE A 252 -0.85 -7.28 -3.88
C ILE A 252 0.59 -7.22 -4.40
N PRO A 253 1.46 -8.13 -3.96
CA PRO A 253 2.84 -8.18 -4.42
C PRO A 253 2.92 -8.61 -5.88
N LYS A 254 4.04 -8.26 -6.55
CA LYS A 254 4.33 -8.79 -7.88
C LYS A 254 4.63 -10.30 -7.76
N GLU A 255 4.10 -11.08 -8.69
CA GLU A 255 4.30 -12.53 -8.73
C GLU A 255 5.78 -12.92 -8.67
N GLN A 256 6.63 -12.21 -9.42
CA GLN A 256 8.07 -12.46 -9.46
C GLN A 256 8.74 -12.38 -8.08
N VAL A 257 8.28 -11.47 -7.21
CA VAL A 257 8.81 -11.31 -5.83
C VAL A 257 8.39 -12.52 -4.98
N VAL A 258 7.14 -12.95 -5.09
CA VAL A 258 6.66 -14.14 -4.36
C VAL A 258 7.36 -15.39 -4.85
N MET A 259 7.58 -15.54 -6.16
CA MET A 259 8.33 -16.66 -6.72
C MET A 259 9.80 -16.67 -6.28
N GLU A 260 10.41 -15.50 -6.06
CA GLU A 260 11.74 -15.40 -5.44
C GLU A 260 11.71 -15.92 -4.01
N LEU A 261 10.73 -15.53 -3.19
CA LEU A 261 10.58 -16.04 -1.83
C LEU A 261 10.37 -17.56 -1.80
N LYS A 262 9.56 -18.11 -2.71
CA LYS A 262 9.35 -19.58 -2.84
C LYS A 262 10.61 -20.36 -3.21
N LYS A 263 11.58 -19.72 -3.85
CA LYS A 263 12.90 -20.35 -4.10
C LYS A 263 13.80 -20.34 -2.87
N ARG A 264 13.55 -19.41 -1.94
CA ARG A 264 14.35 -19.19 -0.72
C ARG A 264 13.81 -19.97 0.48
N PHE A 265 12.49 -20.12 0.58
CA PHE A 265 11.82 -20.71 1.74
C PHE A 265 10.92 -21.87 1.31
N THR A 266 10.93 -22.92 2.11
CA THR A 266 10.10 -24.12 1.86
C THR A 266 8.63 -23.77 2.08
N ASP A 267 8.31 -23.22 3.25
CA ASP A 267 6.96 -22.88 3.64
C ASP A 267 6.84 -21.37 3.87
N ILE A 268 5.82 -20.78 3.27
CA ILE A 268 5.55 -19.35 3.41
C ILE A 268 4.14 -19.18 3.98
N TYR A 269 4.07 -18.56 5.13
CA TYR A 269 2.82 -18.30 5.86
C TYR A 269 2.40 -16.85 5.69
N ILE A 270 1.09 -16.61 5.62
CA ILE A 270 0.49 -15.26 5.70
C ILE A 270 -0.19 -15.15 7.05
N LEU A 271 0.22 -14.15 7.81
CA LEU A 271 -0.33 -13.82 9.13
C LEU A 271 -0.75 -12.35 9.14
N TYR A 272 -1.97 -12.10 8.69
CA TYR A 272 -2.58 -10.78 8.69
C TYR A 272 -3.49 -10.59 9.89
N ASP A 273 -3.95 -9.34 10.09
CA ASP A 273 -4.85 -9.03 11.20
C ASP A 273 -6.14 -9.86 11.08
N ASN A 274 -6.64 -10.35 12.23
CA ASN A 274 -7.94 -10.97 12.34
C ASN A 274 -8.90 -10.00 13.05
N ASP A 275 -9.45 -9.05 12.28
CA ASP A 275 -10.36 -8.01 12.79
C ASP A 275 -11.78 -8.57 13.03
N PHE A 276 -11.88 -9.66 13.81
CA PHE A 276 -13.12 -10.41 14.09
C PHE A 276 -14.26 -9.57 14.72
N LYS A 277 -13.99 -8.36 15.19
CA LYS A 277 -14.99 -7.41 15.71
C LYS A 277 -15.55 -6.48 14.65
N SER A 278 -14.97 -6.48 13.45
CA SER A 278 -15.42 -5.64 12.35
C SER A 278 -16.39 -6.40 11.46
N ASP A 279 -17.39 -5.70 10.91
CA ASP A 279 -18.32 -6.27 9.92
C ASP A 279 -17.59 -6.76 8.67
N GLU A 280 -16.45 -6.13 8.32
CA GLU A 280 -15.54 -6.55 7.27
C GLU A 280 -14.15 -6.84 7.88
N ASN A 281 -13.83 -8.12 7.99
CA ASN A 281 -12.50 -8.57 8.43
C ASN A 281 -11.50 -8.46 7.27
N HIS A 282 -10.99 -7.25 7.04
CA HIS A 282 -10.11 -6.96 5.90
C HIS A 282 -8.84 -7.80 5.92
N GLY A 283 -8.20 -7.98 7.07
CA GLY A 283 -6.98 -8.76 7.17
C GLY A 283 -7.22 -10.22 6.79
N HIS A 284 -8.31 -10.84 7.27
CA HIS A 284 -8.70 -12.18 6.86
C HIS A 284 -8.94 -12.29 5.34
N ILE A 285 -9.74 -11.36 4.79
CA ILE A 285 -10.11 -11.36 3.36
C ILE A 285 -8.86 -11.23 2.48
N PHE A 286 -7.97 -10.29 2.78
CA PHE A 286 -6.76 -10.09 2.00
C PHE A 286 -5.72 -11.18 2.22
N GLY A 287 -5.58 -11.72 3.44
CA GLY A 287 -4.76 -12.87 3.74
C GLY A 287 -5.17 -14.09 2.93
N LYS A 288 -6.47 -14.41 2.90
CA LYS A 288 -7.05 -15.47 2.07
C LYS A 288 -6.81 -15.25 0.58
N LYS A 289 -7.05 -14.03 0.10
CA LYS A 289 -6.79 -13.68 -1.31
C LYS A 289 -5.34 -13.92 -1.71
N LEU A 290 -4.36 -13.53 -0.89
CA LEU A 290 -2.95 -13.77 -1.19
C LEU A 290 -2.60 -15.26 -1.10
N SER A 291 -3.16 -15.97 -0.12
CA SER A 291 -3.00 -17.41 0.03
C SER A 291 -3.47 -18.16 -1.22
N GLU A 292 -4.68 -17.87 -1.69
CA GLU A 292 -5.24 -18.48 -2.90
C GLU A 292 -4.46 -18.10 -4.17
N MET A 293 -4.15 -16.79 -4.33
CA MET A 293 -3.47 -16.29 -5.52
C MET A 293 -2.06 -16.86 -5.71
N PHE A 294 -1.34 -17.03 -4.62
CA PHE A 294 0.06 -17.44 -4.66
C PHE A 294 0.30 -18.82 -4.05
N GLN A 295 -0.74 -19.57 -3.69
CA GLN A 295 -0.61 -20.88 -3.04
C GLN A 295 0.33 -20.82 -1.83
N LEU A 296 0.01 -19.91 -0.89
CA LEU A 296 0.67 -19.73 0.38
C LEU A 296 -0.24 -20.22 1.51
N ILE A 297 0.31 -20.41 2.70
CA ILE A 297 -0.42 -20.96 3.84
C ILE A 297 -0.95 -19.81 4.70
N GLN A 298 -2.27 -19.67 4.83
CA GLN A 298 -2.84 -18.69 5.74
C GLN A 298 -2.92 -19.25 7.15
N ILE A 299 -2.44 -18.47 8.12
CA ILE A 299 -2.61 -18.68 9.57
C ILE A 299 -3.17 -17.40 10.20
N GLU A 300 -3.94 -17.53 11.28
CA GLU A 300 -4.61 -16.40 11.93
C GLU A 300 -4.61 -16.59 13.46
N ILE A 301 -4.49 -15.48 14.19
CA ILE A 301 -4.66 -15.52 15.64
C ILE A 301 -6.12 -15.88 15.96
N PRO A 302 -6.38 -16.97 16.72
CA PRO A 302 -7.74 -17.35 17.06
C PRO A 302 -8.48 -16.29 17.90
N GLU A 303 -9.78 -16.12 17.65
CA GLU A 303 -10.62 -15.13 18.34
C GLU A 303 -10.65 -15.28 19.85
N GLU A 304 -10.42 -16.49 20.36
CA GLU A 304 -10.37 -16.80 21.80
C GLU A 304 -9.32 -15.96 22.54
N TYR A 305 -8.24 -15.55 21.85
CA TYR A 305 -7.21 -14.66 22.40
C TYR A 305 -7.63 -13.19 22.42
N LYS A 306 -8.75 -12.82 21.84
CA LYS A 306 -9.25 -11.42 21.76
C LYS A 306 -8.20 -10.43 21.26
N SER A 307 -7.29 -10.90 20.43
CA SER A 307 -6.16 -10.18 19.87
C SER A 307 -6.20 -10.33 18.34
N LYS A 308 -6.14 -9.24 17.63
CA LYS A 308 -6.27 -9.25 16.16
C LYS A 308 -4.96 -9.54 15.43
N ASP A 309 -3.83 -9.20 16.03
CA ASP A 309 -2.49 -9.34 15.47
C ASP A 309 -1.49 -9.85 16.52
N PRO A 310 -0.28 -10.30 16.10
CA PRO A 310 0.73 -10.81 17.04
C PRO A 310 1.18 -9.80 18.08
N SER A 311 1.24 -8.53 17.74
CA SER A 311 1.64 -7.47 18.66
C SER A 311 0.56 -7.23 19.72
N ASP A 312 -0.71 -7.25 19.32
CA ASP A 312 -1.84 -7.21 20.27
C ASP A 312 -1.86 -8.45 21.17
N LEU A 313 -1.54 -9.63 20.62
CA LEU A 313 -1.43 -10.85 21.39
C LEU A 313 -0.33 -10.73 22.46
N CYS A 314 0.84 -10.19 22.08
CA CYS A 314 1.90 -9.94 23.05
C CYS A 314 1.46 -8.95 24.14
N LYS A 315 0.83 -7.85 23.75
CA LYS A 315 0.36 -6.80 24.65
C LYS A 315 -0.70 -7.29 25.64
N ASN A 316 -1.63 -8.14 25.17
CA ASN A 316 -2.72 -8.65 25.98
C ASN A 316 -2.28 -9.80 26.90
N TYR A 317 -1.23 -10.52 26.53
CA TYR A 317 -0.70 -11.65 27.27
C TYR A 317 0.80 -11.47 27.56
N ASN A 318 1.68 -12.02 26.72
CA ASN A 318 3.14 -11.91 26.84
C ASN A 318 3.85 -12.54 25.60
N ARG A 319 5.18 -12.46 25.59
CA ARG A 319 6.07 -13.02 24.54
C ARG A 319 5.94 -14.54 24.40
N GLU A 320 5.85 -15.26 25.52
CA GLU A 320 5.73 -16.72 25.53
C GLU A 320 4.43 -17.19 24.87
N THR A 321 3.33 -16.46 25.08
CA THR A 321 2.05 -16.72 24.41
C THR A 321 2.16 -16.53 22.91
N VAL A 322 2.81 -15.47 22.44
CA VAL A 322 3.06 -15.29 20.99
C VAL A 322 3.79 -16.48 20.41
N GLN A 323 4.89 -16.89 21.04
CA GLN A 323 5.68 -18.05 20.60
C GLN A 323 4.84 -19.33 20.55
N LYS A 324 4.10 -19.63 21.60
CA LYS A 324 3.26 -20.84 21.67
C LYS A 324 2.15 -20.85 20.61
N VAL A 325 1.45 -19.73 20.46
CA VAL A 325 0.33 -19.62 19.51
C VAL A 325 0.82 -19.76 18.08
N ILE A 326 1.83 -18.98 17.70
CA ILE A 326 2.37 -19.03 16.33
C ILE A 326 2.91 -20.42 15.99
N ASN A 327 3.71 -21.03 16.88
CA ASN A 327 4.25 -22.37 16.65
C ASN A 327 3.14 -23.42 16.54
N LYS A 328 2.08 -23.32 17.36
CA LYS A 328 0.92 -24.20 17.28
C LYS A 328 0.20 -24.05 15.93
N LEU A 329 -0.10 -22.82 15.50
CA LEU A 329 -0.77 -22.56 14.22
C LEU A 329 0.00 -23.15 13.03
N ILE A 330 1.32 -23.06 13.08
CA ILE A 330 2.18 -23.66 12.05
C ILE A 330 2.12 -25.18 12.10
N ALA A 331 2.28 -25.78 13.28
CA ALA A 331 2.25 -27.23 13.46
C ALA A 331 0.90 -27.83 13.04
N ASP A 332 -0.21 -27.16 13.36
CA ASP A 332 -1.55 -27.58 12.96
C ASP A 332 -1.67 -27.61 11.43
N LYS A 333 -1.12 -26.59 10.71
CA LYS A 333 -1.12 -26.55 9.23
C LYS A 333 -0.20 -27.58 8.58
N GLU A 334 0.96 -27.85 9.18
CA GLU A 334 1.88 -28.87 8.70
C GLU A 334 1.25 -30.26 8.82
N SER A 335 0.57 -30.56 9.94
CA SER A 335 -0.16 -31.82 10.15
C SER A 335 -1.30 -32.00 9.14
N ASP A 336 -2.07 -30.95 8.86
CA ASP A 336 -3.16 -30.97 7.88
C ASP A 336 -2.64 -31.32 6.45
N MET A 337 -1.40 -30.92 6.12
CA MET A 337 -0.80 -31.19 4.81
C MET A 337 -0.27 -32.63 4.69
N ASP A 338 0.24 -33.20 5.78
CA ASP A 338 0.74 -34.58 5.80
C ASP A 338 -0.40 -35.62 5.70
N ASP A 339 -1.61 -35.26 6.14
CA ASP A 339 -2.80 -36.12 6.10
C ASP A 339 -3.55 -36.11 4.76
N LEU A 340 -3.12 -35.32 3.76
CA LEU A 340 -3.72 -35.33 2.44
C LEU A 340 -3.29 -36.60 1.67
N PRO A 341 -4.22 -37.48 1.23
CA PRO A 341 -3.88 -38.63 0.42
C PRO A 341 -3.32 -38.19 -0.94
N PHE A 342 -2.16 -38.71 -1.30
CA PHE A 342 -1.52 -38.57 -2.62
C PHE A 342 -2.40 -39.03 -3.76
#